data_4f3ccc3a3e0b613752fa6c3e38cd9669
#
_entry.id   4f3ccc3a3e0b613752fa6c3e38cd9669
#
_cell.length_a   1.000
_cell.length_b   1.000
_cell.length_c   1.000
_cell.angle_alpha   90.00
_cell.angle_beta   90.00
_cell.angle_gamma   90.00
#
_symmetry.space_group_name_H-M   'P 1'
#
loop_
_entity.id
_entity.type
_entity.pdbx_description
1 polymer ?
#
loop_
_entity_poly.entity_id
_entity_poly.type
_entity_poly.pdbx_seq_one_letter_code
_entity_poly.pdbx_strand_id
1 'polypeptide(L)'
;MQTITKSTLNDTMLYGDIPVFTYHIAYPSFSTTCVLSAARTANIYYMQLAENTEQYCRTVLYPQAAERARYIPANYPPFNRYTLDMNYQITYNSGCITSLYTDTYTYMGGAHQEVKRTSDTWDFSTGRQLHLDDITSLTPDTLKGFQTSIKQQIAERLKETPGSYFEDYPYLLRTKFNQNQFFLRPGYIVIYYQQYEIAPYATGIPEFSIPIPAYQITTRR
;
A
#
# COMPACT_ATOMS: atom_id res chain seq x y z
N MET A 1 22.00 5.78 3.17
CA MET A 1 21.08 5.00 2.31
C MET A 1 21.02 3.58 2.88
N GLN A 2 19.83 2.99 2.98
CA GLN A 2 19.66 1.63 3.49
C GLN A 2 19.91 0.62 2.37
N THR A 3 20.50 -0.54 2.72
CA THR A 3 20.50 -1.72 1.85
C THR A 3 19.24 -2.52 2.16
N ILE A 4 18.52 -2.90 1.11
CA ILE A 4 17.20 -3.52 1.23
C ILE A 4 17.22 -4.87 0.52
N THR A 5 16.83 -5.91 1.23
CA THR A 5 16.67 -7.25 0.69
C THR A 5 15.21 -7.67 0.76
N LYS A 6 14.78 -8.50 -0.18
CA LYS A 6 13.42 -9.03 -0.23
C LYS A 6 13.35 -10.35 0.52
N SER A 7 12.41 -10.46 1.46
CA SER A 7 12.00 -11.70 2.10
C SER A 7 10.61 -12.10 1.62
N THR A 8 10.30 -13.42 1.62
CA THR A 8 9.01 -13.91 1.14
C THR A 8 8.48 -15.06 2.00
N LEU A 9 7.14 -15.06 2.20
CA LEU A 9 6.37 -16.21 2.67
C LEU A 9 5.42 -16.62 1.54
N ASN A 10 5.28 -17.88 1.28
CA ASN A 10 4.37 -18.37 0.24
C ASN A 10 3.90 -19.80 0.54
N ASP A 11 2.69 -20.13 0.14
CA ASP A 11 2.14 -21.47 0.26
C ASP A 11 0.97 -21.65 -0.73
N THR A 12 0.69 -22.92 -1.08
CA THR A 12 -0.50 -23.31 -1.82
C THR A 12 -1.28 -24.34 -0.99
N MET A 13 -2.47 -23.93 -0.58
CA MET A 13 -3.32 -24.69 0.34
C MET A 13 -4.39 -25.47 -0.41
N LEU A 14 -4.54 -26.72 -0.05
CA LEU A 14 -5.39 -27.68 -0.75
C LEU A 14 -6.67 -27.98 0.06
N TYR A 15 -7.77 -28.25 -0.65
CA TYR A 15 -8.94 -28.91 -0.12
C TYR A 15 -9.06 -30.29 -0.83
N GLY A 16 -8.77 -31.39 -0.10
CA GLY A 16 -8.44 -32.65 -0.75
C GLY A 16 -7.21 -32.47 -1.65
N ASP A 17 -7.36 -32.84 -2.92
CA ASP A 17 -6.30 -32.70 -3.93
C ASP A 17 -6.42 -31.41 -4.77
N ILE A 18 -7.40 -30.54 -4.43
CA ILE A 18 -7.68 -29.32 -5.20
C ILE A 18 -6.94 -28.13 -4.59
N PRO A 19 -6.07 -27.42 -5.34
CA PRO A 19 -5.46 -26.19 -4.87
C PRO A 19 -6.50 -25.05 -4.85
N VAL A 20 -6.94 -24.67 -3.66
CA VAL A 20 -8.03 -23.70 -3.48
C VAL A 20 -7.57 -22.32 -3.09
N PHE A 21 -6.41 -22.19 -2.46
CA PHE A 21 -5.86 -20.90 -2.06
C PHE A 21 -4.34 -20.86 -2.20
N THR A 22 -3.81 -19.74 -2.68
CA THR A 22 -2.36 -19.50 -2.73
C THR A 22 -2.08 -18.10 -2.21
N TYR A 23 -1.02 -17.96 -1.41
CA TYR A 23 -0.51 -16.64 -1.07
C TYR A 23 0.97 -16.48 -1.41
N HIS A 24 1.33 -15.26 -1.75
CA HIS A 24 2.71 -14.78 -1.86
C HIS A 24 2.81 -13.47 -1.11
N ILE A 25 3.66 -13.43 -0.08
CA ILE A 25 3.85 -12.29 0.80
C ILE A 25 5.31 -11.86 0.72
N ALA A 26 5.57 -10.75 0.03
CA ALA A 26 6.89 -10.17 -0.07
C ALA A 26 7.01 -8.97 0.88
N TYR A 27 8.09 -8.91 1.65
CA TYR A 27 8.36 -7.83 2.58
C TYR A 27 9.84 -7.46 2.62
N PRO A 28 10.18 -6.19 2.97
CA PRO A 28 11.56 -5.72 3.01
C PRO A 28 12.28 -6.15 4.30
N SER A 29 13.58 -6.35 4.17
CA SER A 29 14.53 -6.42 5.28
C SER A 29 15.63 -5.39 5.06
N PHE A 30 15.97 -4.62 6.09
CA PHE A 30 16.87 -3.47 6.03
C PHE A 30 18.17 -3.74 6.75
N SER A 31 19.28 -3.28 6.15
CA SER A 31 20.50 -2.94 6.85
C SER A 31 20.84 -1.48 6.63
N THR A 32 21.47 -0.83 7.61
CA THR A 32 21.72 0.61 7.61
C THR A 32 23.08 0.95 8.17
N THR A 33 23.68 2.03 7.67
CA THR A 33 24.86 2.70 8.27
C THR A 33 24.45 3.83 9.23
N CYS A 34 23.15 4.12 9.39
CA CYS A 34 22.64 5.12 10.32
C CYS A 34 22.65 4.55 11.77
N VAL A 35 21.52 4.10 12.29
CA VAL A 35 21.42 3.51 13.62
C VAL A 35 20.97 2.05 13.52
N LEU A 36 21.78 1.10 13.96
CA LEU A 36 21.50 -0.34 13.79
C LEU A 36 20.20 -0.79 14.46
N SER A 37 19.87 -0.22 15.62
CA SER A 37 18.60 -0.52 16.30
C SER A 37 17.39 -0.08 15.49
N ALA A 38 17.49 0.98 14.68
CA ALA A 38 16.42 1.43 13.79
C ALA A 38 16.10 0.40 12.69
N ALA A 39 17.14 -0.19 12.08
CA ALA A 39 16.94 -1.29 11.14
C ALA A 39 16.27 -2.50 11.80
N ARG A 40 16.65 -2.83 13.03
CA ARG A 40 16.02 -3.92 13.79
C ARG A 40 14.53 -3.65 14.02
N THR A 41 14.17 -2.42 14.42
CA THR A 41 12.77 -2.02 14.65
C THR A 41 11.95 -2.17 13.36
N ALA A 42 12.44 -1.64 12.23
CA ALA A 42 11.77 -1.77 10.95
C ALA A 42 11.64 -3.24 10.50
N ASN A 43 12.67 -4.05 10.70
CA ASN A 43 12.65 -5.46 10.32
C ASN A 43 11.64 -6.26 11.15
N ILE A 44 11.54 -6.01 12.45
CA ILE A 44 10.54 -6.63 13.32
C ILE A 44 9.13 -6.24 12.85
N TYR A 45 8.90 -4.97 12.54
CA TYR A 45 7.60 -4.49 12.04
C TYR A 45 7.16 -5.22 10.76
N TYR A 46 8.04 -5.31 9.73
CA TYR A 46 7.67 -5.97 8.48
C TYR A 46 7.57 -7.49 8.59
N MET A 47 8.38 -8.11 9.44
CA MET A 47 8.26 -9.53 9.75
C MET A 47 6.89 -9.83 10.40
N GLN A 48 6.50 -9.06 11.41
CA GLN A 48 5.20 -9.20 12.08
C GLN A 48 4.04 -8.94 11.12
N LEU A 49 4.16 -7.92 10.24
CA LEU A 49 3.16 -7.66 9.21
C LEU A 49 2.99 -8.86 8.28
N ALA A 50 4.10 -9.47 7.84
CA ALA A 50 4.07 -10.65 6.97
C ALA A 50 3.48 -11.87 7.68
N GLU A 51 3.88 -12.15 8.93
CA GLU A 51 3.36 -13.24 9.75
C GLU A 51 1.85 -13.08 10.04
N ASN A 52 1.41 -11.88 10.38
CA ASN A 52 -0.01 -11.58 10.59
C ASN A 52 -0.83 -11.77 9.30
N THR A 53 -0.26 -11.37 8.16
CA THR A 53 -0.89 -11.58 6.85
C THR A 53 -0.97 -13.07 6.50
N GLU A 54 0.09 -13.84 6.75
CA GLU A 54 0.08 -15.30 6.59
C GLU A 54 -0.97 -15.95 7.49
N GLN A 55 -1.03 -15.56 8.76
CA GLN A 55 -2.04 -16.07 9.68
C GLN A 55 -3.45 -15.77 9.18
N TYR A 56 -3.70 -14.55 8.68
CA TYR A 56 -4.98 -14.20 8.07
C TYR A 56 -5.31 -15.07 6.85
N CYS A 57 -4.33 -15.34 5.99
CA CYS A 57 -4.51 -16.29 4.88
C CYS A 57 -4.93 -17.67 5.36
N ARG A 58 -4.26 -18.20 6.39
CA ARG A 58 -4.51 -19.56 6.91
C ARG A 58 -5.80 -19.68 7.70
N THR A 59 -6.16 -18.67 8.49
CA THR A 59 -7.28 -18.77 9.45
C THR A 59 -8.57 -18.16 8.95
N VAL A 60 -8.52 -17.29 7.94
CA VAL A 60 -9.70 -16.58 7.41
C VAL A 60 -9.94 -16.91 5.94
N LEU A 61 -8.96 -16.65 5.07
CA LEU A 61 -9.18 -16.75 3.62
C LEU A 61 -9.21 -18.20 3.12
N TYR A 62 -8.30 -19.03 3.60
CA TYR A 62 -8.30 -20.44 3.21
C TYR A 62 -9.57 -21.18 3.63
N PRO A 63 -10.11 -21.08 4.87
CA PRO A 63 -11.38 -21.71 5.22
C PRO A 63 -12.55 -21.29 4.32
N GLN A 64 -12.59 -20.03 3.88
CA GLN A 64 -13.61 -19.56 2.93
C GLN A 64 -13.43 -20.20 1.54
N ALA A 65 -12.18 -20.34 1.07
CA ALA A 65 -11.88 -21.00 -0.18
C ALA A 65 -12.24 -22.49 -0.12
N ALA A 66 -11.89 -23.19 0.96
CA ALA A 66 -12.20 -24.61 1.18
C ALA A 66 -13.71 -24.84 1.25
N GLU A 67 -14.43 -23.99 1.99
CA GLU A 67 -15.90 -24.07 2.05
C GLU A 67 -16.53 -23.87 0.67
N ARG A 68 -16.03 -22.92 -0.12
CA ARG A 68 -16.52 -22.70 -1.48
C ARG A 68 -16.25 -23.88 -2.39
N ALA A 69 -15.07 -24.49 -2.31
CA ALA A 69 -14.70 -25.66 -3.09
C ALA A 69 -15.57 -26.89 -2.76
N ARG A 70 -16.04 -27.02 -1.53
CA ARG A 70 -16.92 -28.09 -1.07
C ARG A 70 -18.22 -28.20 -1.89
N TYR A 71 -18.70 -27.07 -2.44
CA TYR A 71 -19.91 -27.05 -3.27
C TYR A 71 -19.65 -27.30 -4.76
N ILE A 72 -18.42 -27.69 -5.15
CA ILE A 72 -18.08 -28.04 -6.53
C ILE A 72 -17.72 -29.53 -6.59
N PRO A 73 -18.70 -30.43 -6.77
CA PRO A 73 -18.47 -31.87 -6.82
C PRO A 73 -17.51 -32.22 -7.94
N ALA A 74 -16.57 -33.14 -7.67
CA ALA A 74 -15.58 -33.60 -8.63
C ALA A 74 -14.76 -32.48 -9.31
N ASN A 75 -14.68 -31.29 -8.70
CA ASN A 75 -14.00 -30.12 -9.24
C ASN A 75 -14.43 -29.77 -10.69
N TYR A 76 -15.73 -29.81 -10.95
CA TYR A 76 -16.29 -29.49 -12.26
C TYR A 76 -17.45 -28.48 -12.16
N PRO A 77 -17.32 -27.26 -12.73
CA PRO A 77 -16.11 -26.73 -13.38
C PRO A 77 -14.93 -26.66 -12.41
N PRO A 78 -13.67 -26.58 -12.89
CA PRO A 78 -12.50 -26.46 -12.03
C PRO A 78 -12.62 -25.28 -11.08
N PHE A 79 -12.23 -25.45 -9.82
CA PHE A 79 -12.24 -24.36 -8.85
C PHE A 79 -11.30 -23.23 -9.29
N ASN A 80 -11.84 -22.01 -9.37
CA ASN A 80 -11.02 -20.84 -9.63
C ASN A 80 -10.31 -20.44 -8.34
N ARG A 81 -9.03 -20.76 -8.26
CA ARG A 81 -8.20 -20.62 -7.05
C ARG A 81 -8.18 -19.19 -6.53
N TYR A 82 -8.42 -19.04 -5.24
CA TYR A 82 -8.32 -17.77 -4.54
C TYR A 82 -6.87 -17.42 -4.22
N THR A 83 -6.55 -16.13 -4.17
CA THR A 83 -5.16 -15.69 -3.99
C THR A 83 -5.05 -14.48 -3.08
N LEU A 84 -3.93 -14.39 -2.38
CA LEU A 84 -3.44 -13.14 -1.79
C LEU A 84 -2.01 -12.91 -2.25
N ASP A 85 -1.75 -11.72 -2.80
CA ASP A 85 -0.43 -11.29 -3.24
C ASP A 85 -0.05 -9.96 -2.58
N MET A 86 0.94 -9.97 -1.69
CA MET A 86 1.44 -8.78 -1.01
C MET A 86 2.83 -8.45 -1.54
N ASN A 87 2.97 -7.25 -2.11
CA ASN A 87 4.22 -6.75 -2.66
C ASN A 87 4.50 -5.34 -2.16
N TYR A 88 5.78 -4.96 -2.10
CA TYR A 88 6.19 -3.62 -1.72
C TYR A 88 7.01 -2.94 -2.81
N GLN A 89 6.99 -1.61 -2.78
CA GLN A 89 7.81 -0.77 -3.65
C GLN A 89 8.54 0.28 -2.81
N ILE A 90 9.87 0.30 -2.89
CA ILE A 90 10.66 1.41 -2.32
C ILE A 90 10.53 2.61 -3.25
N THR A 91 10.05 3.73 -2.71
CA THR A 91 9.78 4.95 -3.46
C THR A 91 10.78 6.06 -3.18
N TYR A 92 11.42 6.00 -1.99
CA TYR A 92 12.48 6.92 -1.58
C TYR A 92 13.47 6.18 -0.67
N ASN A 93 14.77 6.37 -0.91
CA ASN A 93 15.82 5.82 -0.04
C ASN A 93 17.07 6.71 -0.13
N SER A 94 17.16 7.71 0.72
CA SER A 94 18.28 8.66 0.74
C SER A 94 18.60 9.11 2.16
N GLY A 95 19.88 9.28 2.47
CA GLY A 95 20.31 9.56 3.84
C GLY A 95 19.85 8.46 4.79
N CYS A 96 19.22 8.87 5.88
CA CYS A 96 18.61 7.96 6.85
C CYS A 96 17.08 7.80 6.67
N ILE A 97 16.51 8.29 5.57
CA ILE A 97 15.07 8.19 5.30
C ILE A 97 14.81 7.15 4.22
N THR A 98 13.83 6.28 4.48
CA THR A 98 13.28 5.35 3.48
C THR A 98 11.77 5.44 3.49
N SER A 99 11.17 5.56 2.31
CA SER A 99 9.73 5.50 2.13
C SER A 99 9.35 4.40 1.15
N LEU A 100 8.26 3.71 1.42
CA LEU A 100 7.73 2.64 0.59
C LEU A 100 6.22 2.56 0.72
N TYR A 101 5.62 1.87 -0.22
CA TYR A 101 4.26 1.38 -0.06
C TYR A 101 4.20 -0.14 -0.24
N THR A 102 3.16 -0.74 0.32
CA THR A 102 2.83 -2.16 0.20
C THR A 102 1.43 -2.28 -0.39
N ASP A 103 1.30 -2.99 -1.51
CA ASP A 103 0.04 -3.34 -2.15
C ASP A 103 -0.31 -4.78 -1.82
N THR A 104 -1.51 -5.00 -1.30
CA THR A 104 -2.07 -6.32 -1.05
C THR A 104 -3.25 -6.54 -2.00
N TYR A 105 -3.09 -7.48 -2.92
CA TYR A 105 -4.10 -7.91 -3.87
C TYR A 105 -4.78 -9.15 -3.34
N THR A 106 -6.10 -9.14 -3.22
CA THR A 106 -6.87 -10.28 -2.72
C THR A 106 -7.94 -10.67 -3.75
N TYR A 107 -7.93 -11.93 -4.17
CA TYR A 107 -8.96 -12.49 -5.01
C TYR A 107 -9.66 -13.63 -4.28
N MET A 108 -10.96 -13.45 -4.03
CA MET A 108 -11.81 -14.43 -3.34
C MET A 108 -13.00 -14.84 -4.21
N GLY A 109 -12.79 -14.92 -5.52
CA GLY A 109 -13.84 -15.15 -6.50
C GLY A 109 -14.51 -13.86 -6.98
N GLY A 110 -15.25 -13.95 -8.07
CA GLY A 110 -15.92 -12.80 -8.69
C GLY A 110 -15.19 -12.27 -9.92
N ALA A 111 -15.51 -11.04 -10.32
CA ALA A 111 -15.05 -10.47 -11.58
C ALA A 111 -13.60 -9.93 -11.53
N HIS A 112 -13.12 -9.52 -10.36
CA HIS A 112 -11.80 -8.92 -10.19
C HIS A 112 -11.30 -9.04 -8.74
N GLN A 113 -10.00 -8.82 -8.56
CA GLN A 113 -9.34 -8.73 -7.26
C GLN A 113 -9.59 -7.37 -6.60
N GLU A 114 -9.51 -7.33 -5.28
CA GLU A 114 -9.41 -6.11 -4.50
C GLU A 114 -7.93 -5.75 -4.31
N VAL A 115 -7.59 -4.47 -4.29
CA VAL A 115 -6.26 -3.99 -3.91
C VAL A 115 -6.36 -3.00 -2.77
N LYS A 116 -5.51 -3.20 -1.77
CA LYS A 116 -5.34 -2.27 -0.65
C LYS A 116 -3.88 -1.85 -0.56
N ARG A 117 -3.63 -0.55 -0.50
CA ARG A 117 -2.30 0.04 -0.28
C ARG A 117 -2.13 0.51 1.15
N THR A 118 -0.98 0.21 1.73
CA THR A 118 -0.44 0.88 2.92
C THR A 118 0.91 1.51 2.57
N SER A 119 1.36 2.48 3.36
CA SER A 119 2.65 3.11 3.13
C SER A 119 3.31 3.51 4.43
N ASP A 120 4.64 3.44 4.44
CA ASP A 120 5.46 3.75 5.59
C ASP A 120 6.64 4.63 5.17
N THR A 121 6.98 5.59 6.01
CA THR A 121 8.22 6.37 5.89
C THR A 121 9.00 6.22 7.20
N TRP A 122 10.23 5.70 7.10
CA TRP A 122 11.10 5.43 8.24
C TRP A 122 12.26 6.40 8.32
N ASP A 123 12.51 6.91 9.52
CA ASP A 123 13.76 7.59 9.87
C ASP A 123 14.71 6.60 10.56
N PHE A 124 15.74 6.16 9.85
CA PHE A 124 16.77 5.26 10.36
C PHE A 124 17.80 5.95 11.25
N SER A 125 17.69 7.26 11.49
CA SER A 125 18.48 7.94 12.53
C SER A 125 17.85 7.80 13.92
N THR A 126 16.51 7.60 13.98
CA THR A 126 15.74 7.52 15.23
C THR A 126 15.04 6.17 15.41
N GLY A 127 14.77 5.44 14.34
CA GLY A 127 13.97 4.21 14.34
C GLY A 127 12.46 4.46 14.40
N ARG A 128 12.01 5.69 14.10
CA ARG A 128 10.59 6.07 14.09
C ARG A 128 10.00 5.99 12.69
N GLN A 129 8.74 5.62 12.60
CA GLN A 129 7.90 5.93 11.44
C GLN A 129 7.58 7.43 11.46
N LEU A 130 7.71 8.07 10.30
CA LEU A 130 7.36 9.46 10.09
C LEU A 130 5.92 9.56 9.58
N HIS A 131 5.15 10.44 10.19
CA HIS A 131 3.83 10.82 9.73
C HIS A 131 3.91 11.99 8.76
N LEU A 132 2.84 12.26 8.03
CA LEU A 132 2.79 13.38 7.08
C LEU A 132 3.09 14.71 7.77
N ASP A 133 2.67 14.88 9.03
CA ASP A 133 2.92 16.08 9.84
C ASP A 133 4.41 16.25 10.25
N ASP A 134 5.17 15.15 10.31
CA ASP A 134 6.64 15.23 10.52
C ASP A 134 7.36 15.76 9.26
N ILE A 135 6.77 15.57 8.07
CA ILE A 135 7.33 16.01 6.79
C ILE A 135 6.89 17.45 6.44
N THR A 136 5.62 17.76 6.70
CA THR A 136 5.05 19.09 6.42
C THR A 136 3.96 19.42 7.43
N SER A 137 3.96 20.64 7.99
CA SER A 137 2.91 21.05 8.95
C SER A 137 1.53 20.98 8.30
N LEU A 138 0.63 20.20 8.86
CA LEU A 138 -0.75 20.03 8.37
C LEU A 138 -1.67 21.15 8.86
N THR A 139 -1.40 22.38 8.40
CA THR A 139 -2.29 23.53 8.65
C THR A 139 -3.49 23.48 7.70
N PRO A 140 -4.59 24.20 8.00
CA PRO A 140 -5.71 24.35 7.06
C PRO A 140 -5.27 24.86 5.68
N ASP A 141 -4.29 25.75 5.61
CA ASP A 141 -3.76 26.28 4.36
C ASP A 141 -2.95 25.23 3.58
N THR A 142 -2.13 24.42 4.26
CA THR A 142 -1.41 23.30 3.66
C THR A 142 -2.38 22.28 3.07
N LEU A 143 -3.41 21.90 3.82
CA LEU A 143 -4.44 20.96 3.37
C LEU A 143 -5.22 21.51 2.17
N LYS A 144 -5.56 22.80 2.18
CA LYS A 144 -6.19 23.48 1.05
C LYS A 144 -5.26 23.50 -0.17
N GLY A 145 -3.97 23.72 0.02
CA GLY A 145 -2.95 23.65 -1.03
C GLY A 145 -2.88 22.27 -1.67
N PHE A 146 -2.85 21.20 -0.86
CA PHE A 146 -2.90 19.82 -1.35
C PHE A 146 -4.15 19.56 -2.18
N GLN A 147 -5.32 19.89 -1.66
CA GLN A 147 -6.59 19.71 -2.38
C GLN A 147 -6.63 20.49 -3.69
N THR A 148 -6.08 21.70 -3.74
CA THR A 148 -6.01 22.51 -4.96
C THR A 148 -5.11 21.84 -6.01
N SER A 149 -3.90 21.41 -5.59
CA SER A 149 -2.97 20.69 -6.47
C SER A 149 -3.57 19.39 -7.01
N ILE A 150 -4.21 18.61 -6.13
CA ILE A 150 -4.87 17.34 -6.53
C ILE A 150 -6.00 17.59 -7.54
N LYS A 151 -6.85 18.61 -7.30
CA LYS A 151 -7.92 18.98 -8.23
C LYS A 151 -7.38 19.38 -9.61
N GLN A 152 -6.29 20.11 -9.67
CA GLN A 152 -5.64 20.48 -10.95
C GLN A 152 -5.15 19.22 -11.68
N GLN A 153 -4.48 18.29 -10.99
CA GLN A 153 -4.02 17.05 -11.57
C GLN A 153 -5.18 16.18 -12.08
N ILE A 154 -6.30 16.12 -11.35
CA ILE A 154 -7.51 15.41 -11.80
C ILE A 154 -8.09 16.09 -13.03
N ALA A 155 -8.20 17.40 -13.04
CA ALA A 155 -8.75 18.14 -14.19
C ALA A 155 -7.94 17.88 -15.48
N GLU A 156 -6.60 17.79 -15.39
CA GLU A 156 -5.76 17.42 -16.53
C GLU A 156 -6.01 15.97 -16.99
N ARG A 157 -6.06 15.02 -16.03
CA ARG A 157 -6.34 13.60 -16.35
C ARG A 157 -7.72 13.38 -16.99
N LEU A 158 -8.73 14.14 -16.55
CA LEU A 158 -10.08 14.05 -17.10
C LEU A 158 -10.18 14.53 -18.56
N LYS A 159 -9.25 15.39 -19.03
CA LYS A 159 -9.17 15.76 -20.46
C LYS A 159 -8.76 14.57 -21.32
N GLU A 160 -7.87 13.71 -20.80
CA GLU A 160 -7.37 12.54 -21.53
C GLU A 160 -8.29 11.32 -21.35
N THR A 161 -8.85 11.16 -20.14
CA THR A 161 -9.68 10.00 -19.77
C THR A 161 -10.95 10.46 -19.04
N PRO A 162 -11.98 10.91 -19.79
CA PRO A 162 -13.27 11.30 -19.22
C PRO A 162 -13.91 10.15 -18.41
N GLY A 163 -14.49 10.48 -17.24
CA GLY A 163 -15.12 9.49 -16.36
C GLY A 163 -14.19 8.66 -15.51
N SER A 164 -12.86 8.94 -15.50
CA SER A 164 -11.88 8.26 -14.64
C SER A 164 -11.96 8.65 -13.16
N TYR A 165 -12.78 9.60 -12.79
CA TYR A 165 -13.08 10.01 -11.42
C TYR A 165 -14.59 10.16 -11.23
N PHE A 166 -15.07 9.99 -9.98
CA PHE A 166 -16.49 10.23 -9.66
C PHE A 166 -16.84 11.72 -9.83
N GLU A 167 -18.09 12.02 -10.17
CA GLU A 167 -18.54 13.41 -10.38
C GLU A 167 -18.38 14.27 -9.11
N ASP A 168 -18.58 13.67 -7.95
CA ASP A 168 -18.46 14.31 -6.64
C ASP A 168 -17.05 14.23 -6.05
N TYR A 169 -16.02 13.86 -6.83
CA TYR A 169 -14.63 13.79 -6.36
C TYR A 169 -14.18 15.04 -5.60
N PRO A 170 -14.64 16.28 -5.90
CA PRO A 170 -14.21 17.45 -5.13
C PRO A 170 -14.65 17.43 -3.65
N TYR A 171 -15.76 16.76 -3.36
CA TYR A 171 -16.23 16.49 -2.01
C TYR A 171 -15.46 15.32 -1.40
N LEU A 172 -15.27 14.23 -2.15
CA LEU A 172 -14.58 13.03 -1.71
C LEU A 172 -13.11 13.29 -1.37
N LEU A 173 -12.42 14.18 -2.07
CA LEU A 173 -11.04 14.59 -1.74
C LEU A 173 -10.90 15.12 -0.31
N ARG A 174 -11.93 15.73 0.25
CA ARG A 174 -11.92 16.24 1.62
C ARG A 174 -12.31 15.19 2.64
N THR A 175 -13.37 14.42 2.33
CA THR A 175 -13.97 13.46 3.28
C THR A 175 -13.21 12.14 3.35
N LYS A 176 -12.46 11.79 2.30
CA LYS A 176 -11.62 10.59 2.22
C LYS A 176 -10.13 10.86 2.45
N PHE A 177 -9.76 12.14 2.63
CA PHE A 177 -8.36 12.45 2.94
C PHE A 177 -7.91 11.73 4.20
N ASN A 178 -6.81 10.98 4.06
CA ASN A 178 -6.20 10.25 5.16
C ASN A 178 -4.70 10.60 5.20
N GLN A 179 -4.26 11.23 6.28
CA GLN A 179 -2.87 11.63 6.47
C GLN A 179 -1.87 10.45 6.51
N ASN A 180 -2.35 9.21 6.63
CA ASN A 180 -1.53 8.00 6.58
C ASN A 180 -1.40 7.45 5.14
N GLN A 181 -2.13 8.01 4.18
CA GLN A 181 -2.08 7.61 2.78
C GLN A 181 -1.11 8.49 2.00
N PHE A 182 0.17 8.42 2.35
CA PHE A 182 1.24 9.12 1.65
C PHE A 182 2.53 8.30 1.59
N PHE A 183 3.38 8.62 0.63
CA PHE A 183 4.77 8.19 0.59
C PHE A 183 5.64 9.26 -0.06
N LEU A 184 6.97 9.13 0.07
CA LEU A 184 7.91 10.08 -0.52
C LEU A 184 8.43 9.56 -1.87
N ARG A 185 8.62 10.50 -2.81
CA ARG A 185 9.48 10.37 -3.99
C ARG A 185 10.54 11.49 -3.97
N PRO A 186 11.63 11.40 -4.72
CA PRO A 186 12.59 12.51 -4.81
C PRO A 186 11.90 13.82 -5.17
N GLY A 187 11.90 14.79 -4.24
CA GLY A 187 11.28 16.11 -4.40
C GLY A 187 9.76 16.18 -4.22
N TYR A 188 9.09 15.08 -3.85
CA TYR A 188 7.63 15.04 -3.75
C TYR A 188 7.14 14.28 -2.52
N ILE A 189 6.05 14.77 -1.92
CA ILE A 189 5.10 13.98 -1.18
C ILE A 189 4.08 13.45 -2.19
N VAL A 190 3.82 12.15 -2.18
CA VAL A 190 2.75 11.54 -2.97
C VAL A 190 1.60 11.20 -2.05
N ILE A 191 0.45 11.82 -2.27
CA ILE A 191 -0.81 11.49 -1.60
C ILE A 191 -1.56 10.51 -2.50
N TYR A 192 -2.11 9.44 -1.93
CA TYR A 192 -2.93 8.49 -2.67
C TYR A 192 -4.28 8.27 -2.01
N TYR A 193 -5.24 7.80 -2.81
CA TYR A 193 -6.55 7.38 -2.36
C TYR A 193 -6.73 5.90 -2.69
N GLN A 194 -7.40 5.18 -1.80
CA GLN A 194 -7.68 3.76 -2.05
C GLN A 194 -8.62 3.60 -3.25
N GLN A 195 -8.64 2.39 -3.77
CA GLN A 195 -9.59 2.00 -4.82
C GLN A 195 -11.02 2.31 -4.36
N TYR A 196 -11.84 2.87 -5.24
CA TYR A 196 -13.21 3.33 -4.98
C TYR A 196 -13.37 4.52 -4.03
N GLU A 197 -12.31 5.12 -3.50
CA GLU A 197 -12.48 6.31 -2.64
C GLU A 197 -12.88 7.57 -3.40
N ILE A 198 -12.30 7.79 -4.59
CA ILE A 198 -12.53 8.99 -5.42
C ILE A 198 -12.72 8.68 -6.90
N ALA A 199 -12.57 7.42 -7.29
CA ALA A 199 -12.52 6.99 -8.68
C ALA A 199 -13.07 5.56 -8.82
N PRO A 200 -13.58 5.16 -10.03
CA PRO A 200 -13.99 3.79 -10.32
C PRO A 200 -12.81 2.80 -10.24
N TYR A 201 -13.14 1.50 -10.16
CA TYR A 201 -12.18 0.39 -10.12
C TYR A 201 -11.08 0.50 -11.19
N ALA A 202 -11.43 0.84 -12.41
CA ALA A 202 -10.51 0.90 -13.55
C ALA A 202 -9.39 1.94 -13.38
N THR A 203 -9.57 2.95 -12.54
CA THR A 203 -8.55 3.96 -12.21
C THR A 203 -7.51 3.42 -11.22
N GLY A 204 -7.83 2.35 -10.51
CA GLY A 204 -6.94 1.76 -9.49
C GLY A 204 -6.82 2.62 -8.25
N ILE A 205 -5.58 2.81 -7.77
CA ILE A 205 -5.19 3.65 -6.63
C ILE A 205 -4.63 4.96 -7.20
N PRO A 206 -5.40 6.08 -7.19
CA PRO A 206 -4.92 7.35 -7.73
C PRO A 206 -3.82 7.96 -6.85
N GLU A 207 -2.72 8.37 -7.46
CA GLU A 207 -1.56 9.01 -6.82
C GLU A 207 -1.43 10.47 -7.29
N PHE A 208 -1.08 11.37 -6.37
CA PHE A 208 -0.92 12.80 -6.63
C PHE A 208 0.40 13.30 -6.06
N SER A 209 1.28 13.80 -6.90
CA SER A 209 2.58 14.31 -6.50
C SER A 209 2.48 15.78 -6.10
N ILE A 210 2.86 16.08 -4.86
CA ILE A 210 2.92 17.44 -4.30
C ILE A 210 4.39 17.81 -4.15
N PRO A 211 4.89 18.85 -4.84
CA PRO A 211 6.29 19.27 -4.70
C PRO A 211 6.60 19.70 -3.26
N ILE A 212 7.76 19.28 -2.76
CA ILE A 212 8.31 19.75 -1.49
C ILE A 212 9.68 20.35 -1.71
N PRO A 213 10.03 21.47 -1.03
CA PRO A 213 11.37 21.99 -1.03
C PRO A 213 12.35 20.94 -0.46
N ALA A 214 13.49 20.72 -1.14
CA ALA A 214 14.46 19.69 -0.78
C ALA A 214 14.99 19.75 0.66
N TYR A 215 14.91 20.91 1.32
CA TYR A 215 15.34 21.14 2.70
C TYR A 215 14.30 20.73 3.77
N GLN A 216 13.06 20.37 3.38
CA GLN A 216 12.00 19.99 4.33
C GLN A 216 12.02 18.51 4.73
N ILE A 217 12.82 17.68 4.07
CA ILE A 217 12.98 16.25 4.44
C ILE A 217 14.03 16.09 5.58
N THR A 218 14.46 17.15 6.20
CA THR A 218 15.27 17.09 7.41
C THR A 218 14.33 16.98 8.61
N THR A 219 14.29 15.77 9.20
CA THR A 219 13.60 15.52 10.46
C THR A 219 13.82 16.67 11.44
N ARG A 220 12.72 17.32 11.86
CA ARG A 220 12.79 18.26 12.99
C ARG A 220 13.32 17.49 14.19
N ARG A 221 14.53 17.87 14.64
CA ARG A 221 15.16 17.36 15.85
C ARG A 221 14.37 17.77 17.09
#